data_6d3a4b98dfe538e2176e1c28a61bff59
#
_entry.id   6d3a4b98dfe538e2176e1c28a61bff59
#
_cell.length_a   1.000
_cell.length_b   1.000
_cell.length_c   1.000
_cell.angle_alpha   90.00
_cell.angle_beta   90.00
_cell.angle_gamma   90.00
#
_symmetry.space_group_name_H-M   'P 1'
#
loop_
_entity.id
_entity.type
_entity.pdbx_description
1 polymer ?
#
loop_
_entity_poly.entity_id
_entity_poly.type
_entity_poly.pdbx_seq_one_letter_code
_entity_poly.pdbx_strand_id
1 'polypeptide(L)'
;RGAIDGHAGVIAFVLSGAGEWDTLEDDDLAARLHEELSKVCGPVPAPRWHRVIRERRATFSCRPDLYRPPIETAERGLWLAGDYTWAEYPATLEGAVRSGVSVARAILRKR
;
A
#
# COMPACT_ATOMS: atom_id res chain seq x y z
N ARG A 1 -5.28 -21.72 9.20
CA ARG A 1 -4.87 -21.05 7.94
C ARG A 1 -5.46 -21.89 6.83
N GLY A 2 -6.58 -21.43 6.23
CA GLY A 2 -7.22 -22.12 5.12
C GLY A 2 -6.38 -22.04 3.86
N ALA A 3 -6.29 -23.13 3.12
CA ALA A 3 -5.80 -23.10 1.75
C ALA A 3 -6.77 -22.26 0.91
N ILE A 4 -6.26 -21.33 0.12
CA ILE A 4 -7.01 -20.76 -0.98
C ILE A 4 -7.23 -21.90 -1.97
N ASP A 5 -8.45 -22.08 -2.47
CA ASP A 5 -8.87 -23.22 -3.31
C ASP A 5 -7.77 -23.68 -4.27
N GLY A 6 -7.27 -24.91 -4.08
CA GLY A 6 -6.21 -25.51 -4.87
C GLY A 6 -4.78 -24.97 -4.66
N HIS A 7 -4.58 -24.02 -3.74
CA HIS A 7 -3.30 -23.35 -3.49
C HIS A 7 -2.83 -23.51 -2.04
N ALA A 8 -2.68 -24.73 -1.57
CA ALA A 8 -2.04 -24.99 -0.29
C ALA A 8 -0.59 -24.47 -0.31
N GLY A 9 -0.22 -23.66 0.67
CA GLY A 9 1.16 -23.18 0.82
C GLY A 9 1.52 -21.95 -0.02
N VAL A 10 0.56 -21.05 -0.31
CA VAL A 10 0.88 -19.75 -0.91
C VAL A 10 1.59 -18.86 0.12
N ILE A 11 2.70 -18.26 -0.29
CA ILE A 11 3.45 -17.25 0.46
C ILE A 11 3.36 -15.95 -0.31
N ALA A 12 2.99 -14.86 0.37
CA ALA A 12 2.98 -13.53 -0.18
C ALA A 12 4.14 -12.71 0.39
N PHE A 13 4.88 -12.06 -0.49
CA PHE A 13 5.89 -11.06 -0.14
C PHE A 13 5.32 -9.67 -0.41
N VAL A 14 5.57 -8.73 0.48
CA VAL A 14 5.21 -7.32 0.31
C VAL A 14 6.48 -6.49 0.38
N LEU A 15 6.82 -5.85 -0.73
CA LEU A 15 7.94 -4.91 -0.80
C LEU A 15 7.37 -3.50 -0.83
N SER A 16 7.81 -2.67 0.10
CA SER A 16 7.35 -1.30 0.24
C SER A 16 8.49 -0.32 0.03
N GLY A 17 8.17 0.79 -0.63
CA GLY A 17 9.17 1.81 -0.97
C GLY A 17 9.99 1.47 -2.21
N ALA A 18 10.79 2.42 -2.65
CA ALA A 18 11.69 2.24 -3.78
C ALA A 18 12.93 1.43 -3.37
N GLY A 19 13.42 0.60 -4.27
CA GLY A 19 14.61 -0.21 -4.05
C GLY A 19 15.13 -0.86 -5.33
N GLU A 20 16.21 -1.59 -5.22
CA GLU A 20 16.81 -2.31 -6.36
C GLU A 20 15.86 -3.33 -7.01
N TRP A 21 14.88 -3.82 -6.25
CA TRP A 21 13.81 -4.72 -6.74
C TRP A 21 12.90 -4.08 -7.80
N ASP A 22 12.85 -2.75 -7.88
CA ASP A 22 12.01 -2.06 -8.88
C ASP A 22 12.50 -2.26 -10.31
N THR A 23 13.79 -2.56 -10.48
CA THR A 23 14.44 -2.73 -11.78
C THR A 23 14.60 -4.20 -12.19
N LEU A 24 14.32 -5.13 -11.28
CA LEU A 24 14.41 -6.56 -11.57
C LEU A 24 13.23 -7.01 -12.42
N GLU A 25 13.48 -7.93 -13.33
CA GLU A 25 12.41 -8.69 -14.01
C GLU A 25 11.67 -9.58 -12.99
N ASP A 26 10.45 -9.96 -13.30
CA ASP A 26 9.58 -10.69 -12.37
C ASP A 26 10.15 -12.04 -11.94
N ASP A 27 10.79 -12.76 -12.85
CA ASP A 27 11.41 -14.05 -12.58
C ASP A 27 12.63 -13.89 -11.66
N ASP A 28 13.48 -12.89 -11.89
CA ASP A 28 14.65 -12.60 -11.07
C ASP A 28 14.25 -12.16 -9.66
N LEU A 29 13.21 -11.33 -9.56
CA LEU A 29 12.67 -10.90 -8.28
C LEU A 29 12.13 -12.10 -7.48
N ALA A 30 11.37 -12.98 -8.14
CA ALA A 30 10.84 -14.18 -7.50
C ALA A 30 11.95 -15.12 -7.02
N ALA A 31 12.99 -15.33 -7.84
CA ALA A 31 14.14 -16.15 -7.47
C ALA A 31 14.88 -15.59 -6.27
N ARG A 32 15.12 -14.28 -6.25
CA ARG A 32 15.79 -13.59 -5.12
C ARG A 32 14.99 -13.70 -3.83
N LEU A 33 13.66 -13.48 -3.88
CA LEU A 33 12.81 -13.59 -2.71
C LEU A 33 12.74 -15.03 -2.17
N HIS A 34 12.75 -16.02 -3.05
CA HIS A 34 12.82 -17.43 -2.66
C HIS A 34 14.17 -17.77 -1.97
N GLU A 35 15.27 -17.23 -2.47
CA GLU A 35 16.58 -17.39 -1.84
C GLU A 35 16.61 -16.75 -0.44
N GLU A 36 16.12 -15.53 -0.30
CA GLU A 36 16.06 -14.84 0.99
C GLU A 36 15.16 -15.58 1.99
N LEU A 37 14.01 -16.09 1.55
CA LEU A 37 13.14 -16.92 2.38
C LEU A 37 13.89 -18.17 2.86
N SER A 38 14.62 -18.83 1.97
CA SER A 38 15.36 -20.05 2.29
C SER A 38 16.50 -19.80 3.27
N LYS A 39 17.10 -18.60 3.26
CA LYS A 39 18.12 -18.19 4.26
C LYS A 39 17.52 -18.03 5.67
N VAL A 40 16.30 -17.54 5.75
CA VAL A 40 15.63 -17.27 7.04
C VAL A 40 14.92 -18.51 7.61
N CYS A 41 14.23 -19.26 6.76
CA CYS A 41 13.37 -20.36 7.18
C CYS A 41 14.03 -21.76 7.04
N GLY A 42 15.25 -21.81 6.49
CA GLY A 42 15.85 -23.06 6.02
C GLY A 42 15.41 -23.41 4.60
N PRO A 43 15.93 -24.51 4.03
CA PRO A 43 15.65 -24.89 2.65
C PRO A 43 14.13 -24.99 2.37
N VAL A 44 13.66 -24.20 1.43
CA VAL A 44 12.26 -24.20 0.96
C VAL A 44 12.23 -24.75 -0.46
N PRO A 45 11.30 -25.69 -0.80
CA PRO A 45 11.16 -26.16 -2.17
C PRO A 45 10.91 -25.03 -3.16
N ALA A 46 11.39 -25.18 -4.39
CA ALA A 46 11.13 -24.19 -5.44
C ALA A 46 9.62 -23.98 -5.64
N PRO A 47 9.19 -22.73 -5.86
CA PRO A 47 7.79 -22.43 -6.09
C PRO A 47 7.31 -23.09 -7.40
N ARG A 48 6.10 -23.63 -7.39
CA ARG A 48 5.47 -24.20 -8.61
C ARG A 48 5.05 -23.12 -9.59
N TRP A 49 4.76 -21.94 -9.08
CA TRP A 49 4.40 -20.73 -9.81
C TRP A 49 4.67 -19.51 -8.95
N HIS A 50 4.80 -18.37 -9.57
CA HIS A 50 4.81 -17.07 -8.88
C HIS A 50 4.02 -16.05 -9.70
N ARG A 51 3.66 -14.95 -9.05
CA ARG A 51 3.05 -13.79 -9.69
C ARG A 51 3.54 -12.53 -9.00
N VAL A 52 4.11 -11.63 -9.78
CA VAL A 52 4.49 -10.30 -9.32
C VAL A 52 3.38 -9.31 -9.67
N ILE A 53 2.97 -8.50 -8.71
CA ILE A 53 2.00 -7.42 -8.90
C ILE A 53 2.70 -6.13 -8.53
N ARG A 54 2.87 -5.21 -9.47
CA ARG A 54 3.54 -3.93 -9.27
C ARG A 54 2.52 -2.81 -9.21
N GLU A 55 2.30 -2.27 -8.02
CA GLU A 55 1.47 -1.08 -7.82
C GLU A 55 2.38 0.12 -7.59
N ARG A 56 2.63 0.89 -8.64
CA ARG A 56 3.58 2.03 -8.61
C ARG A 56 2.99 3.28 -7.96
N ARG A 57 1.68 3.32 -7.75
CA ARG A 57 0.95 4.48 -7.21
C ARG A 57 0.02 4.08 -6.07
N ALA A 58 0.45 3.15 -5.24
CA ALA A 58 -0.32 2.69 -4.11
C ALA A 58 -0.62 3.83 -3.13
N THR A 59 0.37 4.71 -2.91
CA THR A 59 0.23 5.87 -2.04
C THR A 59 1.30 6.93 -2.35
N PHE A 60 1.22 8.07 -1.69
CA PHE A 60 2.22 9.13 -1.77
C PHE A 60 3.45 8.81 -0.91
N SER A 61 4.58 9.47 -1.22
CA SER A 61 5.80 9.36 -0.42
C SER A 61 5.64 10.08 0.91
N CYS A 62 5.64 9.34 2.01
CA CYS A 62 5.60 9.89 3.36
C CYS A 62 6.96 10.50 3.72
N ARG A 63 7.03 11.83 3.75
CA ARG A 63 8.22 12.58 4.16
C ARG A 63 7.90 13.41 5.39
N PRO A 64 8.89 13.71 6.26
CA PRO A 64 8.73 14.71 7.30
C PRO A 64 8.25 16.03 6.69
N ASP A 65 7.45 16.77 7.41
CA ASP A 65 6.93 18.11 7.05
C ASP A 65 6.19 18.18 5.70
N LEU A 66 5.64 17.06 5.24
CA LEU A 66 4.84 17.02 4.03
C LEU A 66 3.61 17.94 4.19
N TYR A 67 3.51 18.95 3.31
CA TYR A 67 2.31 19.79 3.23
C TYR A 67 1.08 18.93 2.92
N ARG A 68 0.03 19.11 3.73
CA ARG A 68 -1.27 18.47 3.51
C ARG A 68 -2.29 19.54 3.16
N PRO A 69 -2.98 19.40 2.02
CA PRO A 69 -4.00 20.37 1.67
C PRO A 69 -5.14 20.34 2.68
N PRO A 70 -5.78 21.49 2.96
CA PRO A 70 -6.98 21.52 3.79
C PRO A 70 -8.11 20.76 3.13
N ILE A 71 -8.98 20.16 3.94
CA ILE A 71 -10.14 19.40 3.46
C ILE A 71 -11.17 20.29 2.74
N GLU A 72 -11.24 21.57 3.09
CA GLU A 72 -12.05 22.56 2.41
C GLU A 72 -11.16 23.41 1.51
N THR A 73 -11.48 23.50 0.24
CA THR A 73 -10.73 24.28 -0.72
C THR A 73 -11.24 25.72 -0.82
N ALA A 74 -10.49 26.59 -1.50
CA ALA A 74 -10.94 27.94 -1.81
C ALA A 74 -12.14 27.96 -2.77
N GLU A 75 -12.34 26.89 -3.54
CA GLU A 75 -13.46 26.76 -4.47
C GLU A 75 -14.73 26.33 -3.72
N ARG A 76 -15.79 27.13 -3.86
CA ARG A 76 -17.06 26.86 -3.18
C ARG A 76 -17.63 25.49 -3.59
N GLY A 77 -17.87 24.65 -2.61
CA GLY A 77 -18.47 23.32 -2.81
C GLY A 77 -17.47 22.22 -3.18
N LEU A 78 -16.18 22.54 -3.31
CA LEU A 78 -15.12 21.56 -3.57
C LEU A 78 -14.43 21.18 -2.27
N TRP A 79 -14.44 19.91 -1.96
CA TRP A 79 -13.83 19.32 -0.77
C TRP A 79 -12.84 18.23 -1.14
N LEU A 80 -11.78 18.08 -0.35
CA LEU A 80 -10.76 17.06 -0.54
C LEU A 80 -10.85 15.99 0.54
N ALA A 81 -10.80 14.75 0.14
CA ALA A 81 -10.70 13.60 1.03
C ALA A 81 -9.69 12.60 0.50
N GLY A 82 -8.91 12.00 1.38
CA GLY A 82 -7.92 10.99 1.03
C GLY A 82 -6.88 10.86 2.14
N ASP A 83 -6.10 9.81 2.08
CA ASP A 83 -5.01 9.55 3.01
C ASP A 83 -3.96 10.69 3.05
N TYR A 84 -3.81 11.41 1.95
CA TYR A 84 -2.90 12.55 1.82
C TYR A 84 -3.36 13.81 2.59
N THR A 85 -4.64 13.91 2.98
CA THR A 85 -5.17 15.02 3.77
C THR A 85 -5.16 14.75 5.28
N TRP A 86 -4.92 13.52 5.71
CA TRP A 86 -4.95 13.09 7.10
C TRP A 86 -3.54 12.94 7.68
N ALA A 87 -3.24 13.62 8.80
CA ALA A 87 -1.90 13.61 9.38
C ALA A 87 -1.60 12.34 10.18
N GLU A 88 -2.61 11.82 10.90
CA GLU A 88 -2.52 10.54 11.59
C GLU A 88 -2.71 9.41 10.59
N TYR A 89 -2.00 8.31 10.77
CA TYR A 89 -2.06 7.15 9.86
C TYR A 89 -1.82 7.50 8.37
N PRO A 90 -0.72 8.21 8.05
CA PRO A 90 -0.45 8.63 6.67
C PRO A 90 -0.28 7.42 5.76
N ALA A 91 -0.71 7.56 4.51
CA ALA A 91 -0.58 6.52 3.48
C ALA A 91 -1.27 5.18 3.84
N THR A 92 -2.38 5.24 4.55
CA THR A 92 -3.14 4.06 4.97
C THR A 92 -4.62 4.16 4.60
N LEU A 93 -5.29 3.01 4.52
CA LEU A 93 -6.74 2.93 4.35
C LEU A 93 -7.47 3.62 5.50
N GLU A 94 -6.98 3.49 6.74
CA GLU A 94 -7.55 4.15 7.91
C GLU A 94 -7.50 5.67 7.78
N GLY A 95 -6.36 6.23 7.34
CA GLY A 95 -6.22 7.66 7.06
C GLY A 95 -7.22 8.14 6.01
N ALA A 96 -7.39 7.39 4.93
CA ALA A 96 -8.37 7.71 3.88
C ALA A 96 -9.81 7.71 4.41
N VAL A 97 -10.21 6.69 5.18
CA VAL A 97 -11.54 6.58 5.78
C VAL A 97 -11.82 7.73 6.74
N ARG A 98 -10.89 8.02 7.66
CA ARG A 98 -11.03 9.14 8.62
C ARG A 98 -11.15 10.48 7.93
N SER A 99 -10.36 10.71 6.90
CA SER A 99 -10.46 11.91 6.08
C SER A 99 -11.84 12.03 5.44
N GLY A 100 -12.37 10.97 4.82
CA GLY A 100 -13.71 10.95 4.23
C GLY A 100 -14.81 11.25 5.25
N VAL A 101 -14.75 10.64 6.44
CA VAL A 101 -15.70 10.90 7.53
C VAL A 101 -15.64 12.35 8.00
N SER A 102 -14.42 12.92 8.11
CA SER A 102 -14.23 14.32 8.51
C SER A 102 -14.85 15.29 7.52
N VAL A 103 -14.62 15.06 6.23
CA VAL A 103 -15.23 15.87 5.14
C VAL A 103 -16.75 15.77 5.16
N ALA A 104 -17.30 14.55 5.26
CA ALA A 104 -18.76 14.36 5.30
C ALA A 104 -19.39 15.12 6.48
N ARG A 105 -18.78 15.05 7.68
CA ARG A 105 -19.26 15.79 8.86
C ARG A 105 -19.16 17.32 8.67
N ALA A 106 -18.10 17.80 8.01
CA ALA A 106 -17.93 19.23 7.75
C ALA A 106 -19.01 19.74 6.78
N ILE A 107 -19.31 19.01 5.71
CA ILE A 107 -20.39 19.35 4.77
C ILE A 107 -21.75 19.38 5.45
N LEU A 108 -22.06 18.38 6.29
CA LEU A 108 -23.36 18.30 6.97
C LEU A 108 -23.55 19.43 7.98
N ARG A 109 -22.49 19.95 8.59
CA ARG A 109 -22.58 21.10 9.53
C ARG A 109 -22.78 22.45 8.82
N LYS A 110 -22.48 22.55 7.53
CA LYS A 110 -22.66 23.77 6.73
C LYS A 110 -24.00 23.87 6.01
N ARG A 111 -24.84 22.85 6.10
CA ARG A 111 -26.21 22.86 5.64
C ARG A 111 -27.14 23.45 6.70
#